data_ed3ab71eefeed2834915072814ab82ee
#
_entry.id   ed3ab71eefeed2834915072814ab82ee
#
_cell.length_a   1.000
_cell.length_b   1.000
_cell.length_c   1.000
_cell.angle_alpha   90.00
_cell.angle_beta   90.00
_cell.angle_gamma   90.00
#
_symmetry.space_group_name_H-M   'P 1'
#
loop_
_entity.id
_entity.type
_entity.pdbx_description
1 polymer ?
#
loop_
_entity_poly.entity_id
_entity_poly.type
_entity_poly.pdbx_seq_one_letter_code
_entity_poly.pdbx_strand_id
1 'polypeptide(L)'
;MPLRKPLFATGAVLLSMFLALLLAEVGLRVYFGSREPADFAAVLRRARNAPRTGALALGQIVQASAWPDIVYELRPGLDGTFRGQTLRTNALGIRGAREYAREKPAGTFRIVGLGDSNMFGWGVGEGEPYLQILEKRLGPRFEVLNFGVPGYNGVMEVSTYEHRAAELAPDLVIVHFIGNDFGLPHFLQAPEEARSLLHSYLWELLQARFGSKEDEVDPGLLPHDRSQLDPELRRQARGRYAHMMGKDAYLKAMNRLGELTRARGIPVIILSLGGSGEQGNLARQAAAANGFTFLDASPRFYRYLVEQRMRDDREVWRSTFRIPHDGHPNRLAHELYAEVLEGTIRSLAERRTW
;
A
#
# COMPACT_ATOMS: atom_id res chain seq x y z
N MET A 1 -65.26 -11.48 -12.30
CA MET A 1 -63.95 -11.83 -12.80
C MET A 1 -63.20 -10.57 -13.32
N PRO A 2 -62.78 -9.62 -12.50
CA PRO A 2 -62.02 -8.44 -12.99
C PRO A 2 -60.59 -8.26 -12.46
N LEU A 3 -60.01 -9.27 -11.77
CA LEU A 3 -58.67 -9.14 -11.13
C LEU A 3 -57.46 -9.44 -12.04
N ARG A 4 -57.65 -9.88 -13.30
CA ARG A 4 -56.55 -10.25 -14.18
C ARG A 4 -55.87 -9.06 -14.89
N LYS A 5 -56.58 -7.93 -15.13
CA LYS A 5 -56.02 -6.77 -15.85
C LYS A 5 -54.94 -6.00 -15.07
N PRO A 6 -55.09 -5.73 -13.75
CA PRO A 6 -54.00 -5.03 -13.02
C PRO A 6 -52.74 -5.90 -12.85
N LEU A 7 -52.86 -7.21 -12.71
CA LEU A 7 -51.70 -8.10 -12.64
C LEU A 7 -50.87 -8.11 -13.95
N PHE A 8 -51.54 -8.09 -15.08
CA PHE A 8 -50.88 -8.03 -16.39
C PHE A 8 -50.16 -6.68 -16.61
N ALA A 9 -50.78 -5.59 -16.20
CA ALA A 9 -50.17 -4.25 -16.29
C ALA A 9 -48.94 -4.12 -15.38
N THR A 10 -49.01 -4.62 -14.14
CA THR A 10 -47.88 -4.64 -13.21
C THR A 10 -46.75 -5.53 -13.71
N GLY A 11 -47.09 -6.72 -14.25
CA GLY A 11 -46.08 -7.61 -14.85
C GLY A 11 -45.38 -6.99 -16.07
N ALA A 12 -46.13 -6.28 -16.92
CA ALA A 12 -45.56 -5.59 -18.08
C ALA A 12 -44.63 -4.46 -17.65
N VAL A 13 -44.97 -3.68 -16.63
CA VAL A 13 -44.13 -2.60 -16.09
C VAL A 13 -42.84 -3.18 -15.49
N LEU A 14 -42.94 -4.22 -14.66
CA LEU A 14 -41.74 -4.86 -14.08
C LEU A 14 -40.83 -5.45 -15.14
N LEU A 15 -41.38 -6.09 -16.16
CA LEU A 15 -40.60 -6.63 -17.28
C LEU A 15 -39.91 -5.50 -18.08
N SER A 16 -40.63 -4.40 -18.33
CA SER A 16 -40.07 -3.24 -19.04
C SER A 16 -38.94 -2.59 -18.23
N MET A 17 -39.09 -2.46 -16.90
CA MET A 17 -38.01 -1.97 -16.03
C MET A 17 -36.80 -2.91 -16.04
N PHE A 18 -37.02 -4.22 -15.92
CA PHE A 18 -35.93 -5.19 -15.98
C PHE A 18 -35.16 -5.12 -17.32
N LEU A 19 -35.88 -5.05 -18.44
CA LEU A 19 -35.27 -4.92 -19.76
C LEU A 19 -34.50 -3.60 -19.90
N ALA A 20 -35.02 -2.49 -19.39
CA ALA A 20 -34.33 -1.20 -19.41
C ALA A 20 -33.03 -1.24 -18.58
N LEU A 21 -33.06 -1.84 -17.39
CA LEU A 21 -31.86 -1.99 -16.55
C LEU A 21 -30.84 -2.93 -17.21
N LEU A 22 -31.30 -4.01 -17.83
CA LEU A 22 -30.42 -4.92 -18.58
C LEU A 22 -29.76 -4.24 -19.78
N LEU A 23 -30.53 -3.47 -20.56
CA LEU A 23 -29.99 -2.69 -21.68
C LEU A 23 -29.00 -1.62 -21.21
N ALA A 24 -29.29 -0.95 -20.10
CA ALA A 24 -28.36 0.01 -19.48
C ALA A 24 -27.05 -0.67 -19.08
N GLU A 25 -27.14 -1.83 -18.39
CA GLU A 25 -25.95 -2.60 -17.98
C GLU A 25 -25.13 -3.07 -19.21
N VAL A 26 -25.81 -3.62 -20.25
CA VAL A 26 -25.13 -4.03 -21.50
C VAL A 26 -24.48 -2.83 -22.19
N GLY A 27 -25.17 -1.70 -22.27
CA GLY A 27 -24.62 -0.46 -22.84
C GLY A 27 -23.38 0.02 -22.08
N LEU A 28 -23.41 -0.02 -20.75
CA LEU A 28 -22.26 0.31 -19.91
C LEU A 28 -21.11 -0.68 -20.08
N ARG A 29 -21.39 -1.98 -20.20
CA ARG A 29 -20.37 -3.02 -20.47
C ARG A 29 -19.69 -2.80 -21.83
N VAL A 30 -20.45 -2.47 -22.86
CA VAL A 30 -19.90 -2.14 -24.16
C VAL A 30 -19.08 -0.85 -24.10
N TYR A 31 -19.59 0.18 -23.43
CA TYR A 31 -18.92 1.48 -23.30
C TYR A 31 -17.59 1.39 -22.51
N PHE A 32 -17.58 0.69 -21.39
CA PHE A 32 -16.37 0.51 -20.59
C PHE A 32 -15.45 -0.60 -21.13
N GLY A 33 -16.00 -1.65 -21.71
CA GLY A 33 -15.23 -2.77 -22.28
C GLY A 33 -14.59 -2.45 -23.63
N SER A 34 -15.10 -1.46 -24.38
CA SER A 34 -14.49 -0.99 -25.64
C SER A 34 -13.39 0.06 -25.43
N ARG A 35 -13.28 0.60 -24.21
CA ARG A 35 -12.15 1.46 -23.85
C ARG A 35 -10.99 0.54 -23.50
N GLU A 36 -9.89 0.67 -24.22
CA GLU A 36 -8.61 0.16 -23.75
C GLU A 36 -8.44 0.63 -22.29
N PRO A 37 -7.95 -0.26 -21.38
CA PRO A 37 -7.64 0.16 -20.01
C PRO A 37 -6.83 1.44 -20.15
N ALA A 38 -7.37 2.53 -19.55
CA ALA A 38 -6.78 3.86 -19.69
C ALA A 38 -5.28 3.68 -19.42
N ASP A 39 -4.45 4.07 -20.39
CA ASP A 39 -3.00 3.99 -20.24
C ASP A 39 -2.66 4.50 -18.83
N PHE A 40 -2.16 3.60 -17.99
CA PHE A 40 -1.86 3.92 -16.59
C PHE A 40 -1.03 5.21 -16.48
N ALA A 41 -0.12 5.42 -17.43
CA ALA A 41 0.61 6.67 -17.57
C ALA A 41 -0.33 7.88 -17.80
N ALA A 42 -1.48 7.72 -18.47
CA ALA A 42 -2.46 8.79 -18.65
C ALA A 42 -3.21 9.10 -17.34
N VAL A 43 -3.53 8.07 -16.55
CA VAL A 43 -4.12 8.24 -15.21
C VAL A 43 -3.16 9.02 -14.32
N LEU A 44 -1.90 8.62 -14.27
CA LEU A 44 -0.88 9.31 -13.48
C LEU A 44 -0.56 10.72 -13.99
N ARG A 45 -0.60 10.96 -15.32
CA ARG A 45 -0.45 12.31 -15.89
C ARG A 45 -1.59 13.23 -15.45
N ARG A 46 -2.83 12.73 -15.41
CA ARG A 46 -3.99 13.51 -14.90
C ARG A 46 -3.84 13.80 -13.40
N ALA A 47 -3.41 12.82 -12.63
CA ALA A 47 -3.14 12.98 -11.20
C ALA A 47 -2.11 14.07 -10.92
N ARG A 48 -1.10 14.25 -11.78
CA ARG A 48 -0.08 15.31 -11.64
C ARG A 48 -0.66 16.71 -11.49
N ASN A 49 -1.78 17.00 -12.16
CA ASN A 49 -2.45 18.31 -12.14
C ASN A 49 -3.58 18.39 -11.11
N ALA A 50 -3.86 17.31 -10.36
CA ALA A 50 -4.90 17.31 -9.34
C ALA A 50 -4.53 18.23 -8.15
N PRO A 51 -5.52 18.71 -7.38
CA PRO A 51 -5.28 19.46 -6.15
C PRO A 51 -4.28 18.75 -5.24
N ARG A 52 -3.56 19.51 -4.43
CA ARG A 52 -2.66 18.97 -3.40
C ARG A 52 -3.23 19.11 -2.00
N THR A 53 -4.41 19.70 -1.90
CA THR A 53 -5.11 20.02 -0.65
C THR A 53 -6.55 19.52 -0.72
N GLY A 54 -7.22 19.48 0.43
CA GLY A 54 -8.59 18.99 0.54
C GLY A 54 -8.68 17.47 0.61
N ALA A 55 -9.83 16.90 0.27
CA ALA A 55 -10.02 15.45 0.21
C ALA A 55 -9.35 14.88 -1.05
N LEU A 56 -8.43 13.95 -0.84
CA LEU A 56 -7.58 13.38 -1.90
C LEU A 56 -7.95 11.92 -2.13
N ALA A 57 -8.20 11.56 -3.38
CA ALA A 57 -8.34 10.16 -3.80
C ALA A 57 -6.96 9.51 -3.95
N LEU A 58 -6.92 8.17 -3.96
CA LEU A 58 -5.67 7.40 -4.06
C LEU A 58 -4.82 7.79 -5.29
N GLY A 59 -5.44 7.96 -6.47
CA GLY A 59 -4.72 8.42 -7.67
C GLY A 59 -4.21 9.85 -7.60
N GLN A 60 -4.73 10.66 -6.68
CA GLN A 60 -4.29 12.04 -6.50
C GLN A 60 -3.09 12.16 -5.56
N ILE A 61 -2.81 11.14 -4.76
CA ILE A 61 -1.65 11.13 -3.86
C ILE A 61 -0.38 10.59 -4.53
N VAL A 62 -0.49 10.00 -5.72
CA VAL A 62 0.64 9.44 -6.49
C VAL A 62 0.87 10.17 -7.80
N GLN A 63 2.05 10.02 -8.36
CA GLN A 63 2.43 10.50 -9.69
C GLN A 63 3.30 9.44 -10.38
N ALA A 64 3.42 9.53 -11.72
CA ALA A 64 4.36 8.68 -12.45
C ALA A 64 5.79 8.92 -11.98
N SER A 65 6.53 7.85 -11.76
CA SER A 65 7.96 7.93 -11.50
C SER A 65 8.74 8.12 -12.80
N ALA A 66 9.90 8.75 -12.70
CA ALA A 66 10.88 8.79 -13.78
C ALA A 66 11.60 7.44 -13.97
N TRP A 67 11.52 6.55 -12.98
CA TRP A 67 12.19 5.26 -12.95
C TRP A 67 11.22 4.14 -13.31
N PRO A 68 11.49 3.35 -14.36
CA PRO A 68 10.56 2.31 -14.84
C PRO A 68 10.19 1.28 -13.77
N ASP A 69 11.14 0.91 -12.91
CA ASP A 69 10.94 -0.10 -11.86
C ASP A 69 10.37 0.46 -10.55
N ILE A 70 10.15 1.79 -10.48
CA ILE A 70 9.35 2.42 -9.42
C ILE A 70 7.92 2.65 -9.88
N VAL A 71 7.71 2.81 -11.19
CA VAL A 71 6.41 3.01 -11.87
C VAL A 71 5.68 4.26 -11.41
N TYR A 72 5.35 4.38 -10.13
CA TYR A 72 4.72 5.56 -9.52
C TYR A 72 5.32 5.84 -8.14
N GLU A 73 5.16 7.05 -7.66
CA GLU A 73 5.68 7.52 -6.37
C GLU A 73 4.72 8.53 -5.73
N LEU A 74 4.83 8.79 -4.44
CA LEU A 74 4.03 9.81 -3.79
C LEU A 74 4.33 11.19 -4.37
N ARG A 75 3.28 11.99 -4.53
CA ARG A 75 3.42 13.39 -4.94
C ARG A 75 4.02 14.22 -3.80
N PRO A 76 4.98 15.09 -4.08
CA PRO A 76 5.53 16.01 -3.08
C PRO A 76 4.55 17.14 -2.75
N GLY A 77 4.62 17.63 -1.51
CA GLY A 77 3.89 18.81 -1.06
C GLY A 77 2.37 18.61 -0.97
N LEU A 78 1.93 17.41 -0.65
CA LEU A 78 0.52 17.17 -0.30
C LEU A 78 0.23 17.70 1.10
N ASP A 79 -0.91 18.38 1.27
CA ASP A 79 -1.45 18.81 2.56
C ASP A 79 -2.98 18.74 2.52
N GLY A 80 -3.52 17.57 2.80
CA GLY A 80 -4.94 17.30 2.67
C GLY A 80 -5.43 16.17 3.57
N THR A 81 -6.55 15.58 3.19
CA THR A 81 -7.10 14.39 3.85
C THR A 81 -7.17 13.24 2.87
N PHE A 82 -6.80 12.06 3.34
CA PHE A 82 -6.90 10.81 2.61
C PHE A 82 -7.59 9.78 3.50
N ARG A 83 -8.68 9.17 3.03
CA ARG A 83 -9.52 8.27 3.82
C ARG A 83 -9.94 8.86 5.17
N GLY A 84 -10.34 10.13 5.15
CA GLY A 84 -10.77 10.85 6.35
C GLY A 84 -9.67 11.26 7.33
N GLN A 85 -8.41 10.94 7.04
CA GLN A 85 -7.26 11.22 7.90
C GLN A 85 -6.33 12.26 7.28
N THR A 86 -5.63 13.02 8.11
CA THR A 86 -4.65 14.00 7.64
C THR A 86 -3.50 13.32 6.90
N LEU A 87 -3.22 13.79 5.70
CA LEU A 87 -2.12 13.34 4.86
C LEU A 87 -1.22 14.51 4.48
N ARG A 88 0.07 14.37 4.78
CA ARG A 88 1.11 15.27 4.29
C ARG A 88 2.24 14.49 3.64
N THR A 89 2.84 15.10 2.63
CA THR A 89 4.11 14.67 2.05
C THR A 89 5.04 15.87 1.93
N ASN A 90 6.30 15.66 2.25
CA ASN A 90 7.30 16.72 2.18
C ASN A 90 7.82 16.99 0.74
N ALA A 91 8.81 17.86 0.60
CA ALA A 91 9.42 18.19 -0.69
C ALA A 91 10.11 17.01 -1.39
N LEU A 92 10.52 15.96 -0.66
CA LEU A 92 11.06 14.72 -1.21
C LEU A 92 9.98 13.77 -1.70
N GLY A 93 8.69 14.09 -1.50
CA GLY A 93 7.58 13.20 -1.85
C GLY A 93 7.53 11.95 -0.97
N ILE A 94 7.87 12.07 0.31
CA ILE A 94 7.74 11.00 1.30
C ILE A 94 6.70 11.36 2.36
N ARG A 95 6.13 10.36 2.99
CA ARG A 95 5.05 10.51 3.98
C ARG A 95 5.53 11.28 5.20
N GLY A 96 4.87 12.40 5.50
CA GLY A 96 5.14 13.26 6.65
C GLY A 96 5.38 14.71 6.26
N ALA A 97 5.16 15.61 7.23
CA ALA A 97 5.37 17.06 7.06
C ALA A 97 6.82 17.50 7.31
N ARG A 98 7.63 16.66 7.98
CA ARG A 98 9.01 17.02 8.28
C ARG A 98 9.84 17.08 7.01
N GLU A 99 10.52 18.18 6.80
CA GLU A 99 11.52 18.32 5.75
C GLU A 99 12.89 17.76 6.20
N TYR A 100 13.58 17.11 5.29
CA TYR A 100 14.89 16.52 5.53
C TYR A 100 15.89 17.11 4.53
N ALA A 101 17.05 17.52 5.03
CA ALA A 101 18.13 17.94 4.15
C ALA A 101 18.66 16.74 3.34
N ARG A 102 18.96 16.95 2.05
CA ARG A 102 19.59 15.88 1.24
C ARG A 102 20.92 15.47 1.84
N GLU A 103 21.77 16.43 2.16
CA GLU A 103 22.99 16.19 2.92
C GLU A 103 22.64 15.92 4.39
N LYS A 104 23.08 14.76 4.89
CA LYS A 104 22.79 14.34 6.26
C LYS A 104 23.56 15.22 7.25
N PRO A 105 22.89 15.87 8.24
CA PRO A 105 23.57 16.66 9.24
C PRO A 105 24.56 15.82 10.08
N ALA A 106 25.67 16.41 10.47
CA ALA A 106 26.63 15.74 11.34
C ALA A 106 25.98 15.31 12.67
N GLY A 107 26.34 14.13 13.16
CA GLY A 107 25.78 13.56 14.38
C GLY A 107 24.33 13.04 14.28
N THR A 108 23.77 13.00 13.06
CA THR A 108 22.43 12.44 12.79
C THR A 108 22.52 10.99 12.38
N PHE A 109 21.65 10.17 12.95
CA PHE A 109 21.39 8.79 12.51
C PHE A 109 20.16 8.76 11.62
N ARG A 110 20.35 8.48 10.32
CA ARG A 110 19.28 8.50 9.34
C ARG A 110 18.81 7.11 9.02
N ILE A 111 17.51 6.88 9.15
CA ILE A 111 16.82 5.63 8.87
C ILE A 111 15.92 5.82 7.67
N VAL A 112 15.97 4.90 6.73
CA VAL A 112 15.06 4.85 5.59
C VAL A 112 14.13 3.65 5.72
N GLY A 113 12.83 3.88 5.66
CA GLY A 113 11.83 2.84 5.58
C GLY A 113 11.33 2.66 4.14
N LEU A 114 11.32 1.41 3.67
CA LEU A 114 10.82 0.98 2.38
C LEU A 114 9.64 0.04 2.61
N GLY A 115 8.52 0.27 1.96
CA GLY A 115 7.31 -0.53 2.19
C GLY A 115 6.13 -0.04 1.37
N ASP A 116 5.02 -0.71 1.60
CA ASP A 116 3.75 -0.47 0.95
C ASP A 116 2.78 0.42 1.78
N SER A 117 1.48 0.17 1.65
CA SER A 117 0.42 0.85 2.39
C SER A 117 0.52 0.70 3.91
N ASN A 118 1.07 -0.41 4.42
CA ASN A 118 1.25 -0.60 5.86
C ASN A 118 2.31 0.35 6.42
N MET A 119 3.44 0.50 5.73
CA MET A 119 4.47 1.46 6.14
C MET A 119 4.03 2.90 5.89
N PHE A 120 3.38 3.17 4.77
CA PHE A 120 2.79 4.48 4.48
C PHE A 120 1.90 4.98 5.62
N GLY A 121 1.18 4.09 6.29
CA GLY A 121 0.18 4.43 7.31
C GLY A 121 -1.18 4.70 6.67
N TRP A 122 -1.67 3.71 5.90
CA TRP A 122 -3.00 3.75 5.30
C TRP A 122 -4.08 3.89 6.37
N GLY A 123 -4.94 4.89 6.24
CA GLY A 123 -6.07 5.12 7.14
C GLY A 123 -5.72 5.61 8.55
N VAL A 124 -4.46 6.01 8.79
CA VAL A 124 -4.05 6.71 10.01
C VAL A 124 -3.53 8.11 9.69
N GLY A 125 -3.65 9.03 10.66
CA GLY A 125 -3.37 10.45 10.50
C GLY A 125 -1.87 10.79 10.58
N GLU A 126 -1.58 12.08 10.42
CA GLU A 126 -0.22 12.61 10.58
C GLU A 126 0.28 12.35 12.00
N GLY A 127 1.52 11.87 12.13
CA GLY A 127 2.13 11.50 13.42
C GLY A 127 1.79 10.09 13.91
N GLU A 128 0.91 9.35 13.23
CA GLU A 128 0.46 8.01 13.62
C GLU A 128 1.12 6.85 12.84
N PRO A 129 1.65 7.00 11.60
CA PRO A 129 2.48 5.95 11.00
C PRO A 129 3.65 5.56 11.89
N TYR A 130 3.92 4.27 12.02
CA TYR A 130 4.90 3.77 12.98
C TYR A 130 6.31 4.36 12.82
N LEU A 131 6.72 4.74 11.61
CA LEU A 131 8.00 5.40 11.41
C LEU A 131 8.02 6.82 11.99
N GLN A 132 6.91 7.55 11.94
CA GLN A 132 6.79 8.87 12.57
C GLN A 132 6.74 8.76 14.10
N ILE A 133 6.04 7.75 14.63
CA ILE A 133 6.06 7.43 16.06
C ILE A 133 7.49 7.07 16.52
N LEU A 134 8.16 6.24 15.74
CA LEU A 134 9.54 5.81 15.99
C LEU A 134 10.51 7.00 16.02
N GLU A 135 10.43 7.90 15.04
CA GLU A 135 11.26 9.11 14.99
C GLU A 135 11.09 9.94 16.26
N LYS A 136 9.85 10.17 16.68
CA LYS A 136 9.54 10.91 17.90
C LYS A 136 10.11 10.23 19.15
N ARG A 137 10.02 8.89 19.24
CA ARG A 137 10.53 8.12 20.38
C ARG A 137 12.06 8.08 20.44
N LEU A 138 12.71 7.97 19.30
CA LEU A 138 14.18 7.94 19.21
C LEU A 138 14.80 9.30 19.54
N GLY A 139 14.10 10.39 19.24
CA GLY A 139 14.52 11.75 19.60
C GLY A 139 15.30 12.46 18.49
N PRO A 140 15.79 13.70 18.76
CA PRO A 140 16.20 14.66 17.73
C PRO A 140 17.46 14.25 16.93
N ARG A 141 18.26 13.31 17.43
CA ARG A 141 19.41 12.78 16.70
C ARG A 141 19.05 11.81 15.59
N PHE A 142 17.78 11.42 15.51
CA PHE A 142 17.31 10.47 14.52
C PHE A 142 16.45 11.17 13.48
N GLU A 143 16.64 10.77 12.24
CA GLU A 143 15.77 11.09 11.11
C GLU A 143 15.22 9.77 10.57
N VAL A 144 13.90 9.66 10.45
CA VAL A 144 13.22 8.44 10.00
C VAL A 144 12.34 8.75 8.79
N LEU A 145 12.86 8.46 7.63
CA LEU A 145 12.28 8.81 6.34
C LEU A 145 11.33 7.70 5.86
N ASN A 146 10.04 8.01 5.75
CA ASN A 146 9.01 7.05 5.35
C ASN A 146 8.79 7.05 3.83
N PHE A 147 9.46 6.14 3.12
CA PHE A 147 9.28 5.88 1.70
C PHE A 147 8.17 4.84 1.41
N GLY A 148 7.30 4.56 2.36
CA GLY A 148 6.13 3.71 2.13
C GLY A 148 5.18 4.32 1.11
N VAL A 149 4.76 3.52 0.13
CA VAL A 149 3.82 3.94 -0.92
C VAL A 149 2.75 2.86 -1.12
N PRO A 150 1.46 3.21 -1.06
CA PRO A 150 0.41 2.22 -1.21
C PRO A 150 0.56 1.37 -2.48
N GLY A 151 0.50 0.05 -2.30
CA GLY A 151 0.53 -0.91 -3.39
C GLY A 151 1.89 -1.18 -4.02
N TYR A 152 2.98 -0.77 -3.38
CA TYR A 152 4.33 -1.20 -3.76
C TYR A 152 4.52 -2.69 -3.54
N ASN A 153 5.44 -3.28 -4.29
CA ASN A 153 5.99 -4.61 -4.09
C ASN A 153 7.50 -4.53 -3.82
N GLY A 154 8.11 -5.64 -3.47
CA GLY A 154 9.52 -5.68 -3.08
C GLY A 154 10.49 -5.16 -4.15
N VAL A 155 10.16 -5.26 -5.45
CA VAL A 155 11.00 -4.68 -6.52
C VAL A 155 10.95 -3.17 -6.51
N MET A 156 9.74 -2.58 -6.38
CA MET A 156 9.57 -1.13 -6.31
C MET A 156 10.24 -0.53 -5.07
N GLU A 157 10.16 -1.22 -3.94
CA GLU A 157 10.82 -0.83 -2.69
C GLU A 157 12.34 -0.74 -2.86
N VAL A 158 12.94 -1.78 -3.43
CA VAL A 158 14.41 -1.81 -3.66
C VAL A 158 14.82 -0.79 -4.72
N SER A 159 14.05 -0.63 -5.79
CA SER A 159 14.30 0.41 -6.80
C SER A 159 14.18 1.81 -6.20
N THR A 160 13.25 2.02 -5.25
CA THR A 160 13.14 3.28 -4.50
C THR A 160 14.38 3.54 -3.64
N TYR A 161 14.92 2.50 -3.00
CA TYR A 161 16.20 2.62 -2.31
C TYR A 161 17.31 3.03 -3.26
N GLU A 162 17.49 2.30 -4.34
CA GLU A 162 18.60 2.50 -5.30
C GLU A 162 18.59 3.90 -5.92
N HIS A 163 17.43 4.39 -6.35
CA HIS A 163 17.33 5.60 -7.15
C HIS A 163 16.99 6.86 -6.35
N ARG A 164 16.48 6.73 -5.12
CA ARG A 164 16.01 7.87 -4.35
C ARG A 164 16.56 7.95 -2.92
N ALA A 165 16.52 6.81 -2.20
CA ALA A 165 16.83 6.84 -0.78
C ALA A 165 18.34 6.70 -0.49
N ALA A 166 19.09 6.00 -1.32
CA ALA A 166 20.53 5.77 -1.13
C ALA A 166 21.38 7.05 -1.18
N GLU A 167 20.95 8.05 -1.95
CA GLU A 167 21.63 9.36 -2.02
C GLU A 167 21.53 10.18 -0.72
N LEU A 168 20.53 9.85 0.12
CA LEU A 168 20.32 10.50 1.41
C LEU A 168 21.25 9.98 2.52
N ALA A 169 22.19 9.11 2.19
CA ALA A 169 23.19 8.53 3.08
C ALA A 169 22.59 7.91 4.37
N PRO A 170 21.67 6.94 4.28
CA PRO A 170 21.09 6.30 5.44
C PRO A 170 22.12 5.48 6.23
N ASP A 171 21.91 5.37 7.53
CA ASP A 171 22.69 4.52 8.45
C ASP A 171 22.00 3.17 8.69
N LEU A 172 20.71 3.08 8.38
CA LEU A 172 19.87 1.88 8.53
C LEU A 172 18.76 1.89 7.47
N VAL A 173 18.45 0.71 6.93
CA VAL A 173 17.28 0.50 6.07
C VAL A 173 16.31 -0.44 6.77
N ILE A 174 15.03 -0.11 6.74
CA ILE A 174 13.92 -0.97 7.19
C ILE A 174 13.07 -1.31 5.96
N VAL A 175 12.87 -2.59 5.70
CA VAL A 175 11.91 -3.09 4.70
C VAL A 175 10.74 -3.69 5.44
N HIS A 176 9.51 -3.25 5.15
CA HIS A 176 8.31 -3.84 5.75
C HIS A 176 7.75 -4.92 4.85
N PHE A 177 8.11 -6.15 5.12
CA PHE A 177 7.63 -7.31 4.38
C PHE A 177 6.16 -7.62 4.64
N ILE A 178 5.38 -7.72 3.58
CA ILE A 178 4.01 -8.26 3.58
C ILE A 178 3.77 -9.15 2.36
N GLY A 179 2.66 -9.90 2.35
CA GLY A 179 2.39 -10.90 1.30
C GLY A 179 2.24 -10.35 -0.12
N ASN A 180 1.94 -9.06 -0.32
CA ASN A 180 1.84 -8.44 -1.64
C ASN A 180 3.20 -8.12 -2.29
N ASP A 181 4.32 -8.26 -1.58
CA ASP A 181 5.68 -7.99 -2.10
C ASP A 181 6.04 -8.84 -3.33
N PHE A 182 5.34 -9.95 -3.51
CA PHE A 182 5.46 -10.84 -4.69
C PHE A 182 4.48 -10.52 -5.80
N GLY A 183 3.56 -9.60 -5.54
CA GLY A 183 2.42 -9.30 -6.43
C GLY A 183 2.72 -8.27 -7.49
N LEU A 184 1.76 -8.09 -8.40
CA LEU A 184 1.74 -6.96 -9.30
C LEU A 184 1.45 -5.68 -8.49
N PRO A 185 2.17 -4.58 -8.73
CA PRO A 185 1.87 -3.31 -8.09
C PRO A 185 0.40 -2.92 -8.24
N HIS A 186 -0.21 -2.39 -7.18
CA HIS A 186 -1.65 -2.17 -7.12
C HIS A 186 -2.22 -1.42 -8.32
N PHE A 187 -1.59 -0.32 -8.74
CA PHE A 187 -2.07 0.49 -9.86
C PHE A 187 -1.86 -0.13 -11.25
N LEU A 188 -1.18 -1.27 -11.34
CA LEU A 188 -1.00 -2.01 -12.58
C LEU A 188 -1.97 -3.19 -12.70
N GLN A 189 -2.76 -3.43 -11.66
CA GLN A 189 -3.77 -4.49 -11.65
C GLN A 189 -4.96 -4.04 -12.50
N ALA A 190 -5.39 -4.86 -13.47
CA ALA A 190 -6.63 -4.61 -14.19
C ALA A 190 -7.84 -4.98 -13.32
N PRO A 191 -9.00 -4.33 -13.45
CA PRO A 191 -10.19 -4.73 -12.73
C PRO A 191 -10.65 -6.11 -13.21
N GLU A 192 -10.49 -7.11 -12.37
CA GLU A 192 -11.08 -8.43 -12.59
C GLU A 192 -12.59 -8.36 -12.63
N GLU A 193 -13.16 -7.55 -11.76
CA GLU A 193 -14.60 -7.39 -11.61
C GLU A 193 -15.25 -6.81 -12.85
N ALA A 194 -14.56 -5.96 -13.62
CA ALA A 194 -15.08 -5.37 -14.85
C ALA A 194 -15.43 -6.41 -15.95
N ARG A 195 -14.86 -7.63 -15.87
CA ARG A 195 -15.15 -8.73 -16.81
C ARG A 195 -16.06 -9.81 -16.22
N SER A 196 -16.35 -9.74 -14.92
CA SER A 196 -17.25 -10.68 -14.26
C SER A 196 -18.69 -10.45 -14.69
N LEU A 197 -19.42 -11.52 -14.99
CA LEU A 197 -20.87 -11.44 -15.22
C LEU A 197 -21.64 -11.05 -13.95
N LEU A 198 -21.02 -11.21 -12.77
CA LEU A 198 -21.58 -10.82 -11.48
C LEU A 198 -21.32 -9.35 -11.13
N HIS A 199 -20.44 -8.67 -11.87
CA HIS A 199 -20.18 -7.24 -11.70
C HIS A 199 -21.26 -6.42 -12.39
N SER A 200 -21.77 -5.37 -11.76
CA SER A 200 -22.75 -4.45 -12.34
C SER A 200 -22.21 -3.03 -12.38
N TYR A 201 -21.91 -2.54 -13.59
CA TYR A 201 -21.51 -1.14 -13.82
C TYR A 201 -22.61 -0.14 -13.46
N LEU A 202 -23.88 -0.56 -13.63
CA LEU A 202 -25.02 0.27 -13.24
C LEU A 202 -25.07 0.44 -11.72
N TRP A 203 -24.80 -0.62 -10.97
CA TRP A 203 -24.72 -0.58 -9.50
C TRP A 203 -23.58 0.33 -9.02
N GLU A 204 -22.40 0.24 -9.62
CA GLU A 204 -21.28 1.16 -9.32
C GLU A 204 -21.64 2.63 -9.56
N LEU A 205 -22.28 2.94 -10.71
CA LEU A 205 -22.71 4.29 -10.98
C LEU A 205 -23.73 4.81 -9.97
N LEU A 206 -24.64 3.94 -9.51
CA LEU A 206 -25.62 4.28 -8.48
C LEU A 206 -24.95 4.48 -7.12
N GLN A 207 -24.02 3.64 -6.74
CA GLN A 207 -23.22 3.81 -5.53
C GLN A 207 -22.38 5.09 -5.57
N ALA A 208 -21.71 5.37 -6.70
CA ALA A 208 -20.95 6.61 -6.88
C ALA A 208 -21.83 7.87 -6.82
N ARG A 209 -23.10 7.77 -7.24
CA ARG A 209 -24.04 8.90 -7.28
C ARG A 209 -24.81 9.12 -5.98
N PHE A 210 -25.16 8.04 -5.29
CA PHE A 210 -26.06 8.05 -4.13
C PHE A 210 -25.47 7.43 -2.86
N GLY A 211 -24.29 6.79 -2.93
CA GLY A 211 -23.55 6.27 -1.80
C GLY A 211 -23.01 7.39 -0.89
N SER A 212 -22.77 7.05 0.36
CA SER A 212 -22.10 7.97 1.28
C SER A 212 -20.69 8.29 0.77
N LYS A 213 -20.29 9.56 0.81
CA LYS A 213 -18.98 10.05 0.32
C LYS A 213 -17.76 9.43 1.04
N GLU A 214 -17.99 8.59 2.04
CA GLU A 214 -16.93 7.90 2.79
C GLU A 214 -16.26 6.76 2.00
N ASP A 215 -16.92 6.29 0.91
CA ASP A 215 -16.40 5.24 0.02
C ASP A 215 -16.16 5.76 -1.39
N GLU A 216 -15.70 7.00 -1.56
CA GLU A 216 -15.34 7.54 -2.87
C GLU A 216 -14.14 6.77 -3.42
N VAL A 217 -14.41 5.55 -3.87
CA VAL A 217 -13.53 4.78 -4.73
C VAL A 217 -13.49 5.54 -6.04
N ASP A 218 -12.35 6.13 -6.38
CA ASP A 218 -12.09 6.72 -7.68
C ASP A 218 -12.43 5.64 -8.74
N PRO A 219 -13.43 5.86 -9.62
CA PRO A 219 -13.81 4.89 -10.65
C PRO A 219 -12.69 4.58 -11.67
N GLY A 220 -11.54 5.25 -11.56
CA GLY A 220 -10.31 4.91 -12.29
C GLY A 220 -9.31 4.09 -11.47
N LEU A 221 -9.62 3.77 -10.21
CA LEU A 221 -8.73 3.09 -9.28
C LEU A 221 -9.45 1.88 -8.70
N LEU A 222 -8.91 0.76 -9.00
CA LEU A 222 -9.50 -0.56 -8.88
C LEU A 222 -9.52 -1.12 -7.46
N PRO A 223 -10.52 -1.97 -7.14
CA PRO A 223 -10.63 -2.62 -5.85
C PRO A 223 -9.63 -3.76 -5.65
N HIS A 224 -9.41 -4.03 -4.41
CA HIS A 224 -8.51 -4.94 -3.72
C HIS A 224 -8.22 -6.33 -4.33
N ASP A 225 -6.93 -6.66 -4.42
CA ASP A 225 -6.20 -7.80 -3.79
C ASP A 225 -6.60 -9.28 -4.07
N ARG A 226 -7.59 -9.58 -4.90
CA ARG A 226 -7.84 -10.95 -5.36
C ARG A 226 -7.07 -11.32 -6.63
N SER A 227 -6.53 -10.33 -7.32
CA SER A 227 -5.84 -10.48 -8.61
C SER A 227 -4.46 -11.14 -8.52
N GLN A 228 -3.88 -11.29 -7.34
CA GLN A 228 -2.57 -11.94 -7.16
C GLN A 228 -2.56 -13.40 -7.62
N LEU A 229 -3.72 -14.01 -7.80
CA LEU A 229 -3.88 -15.41 -8.18
C LEU A 229 -4.47 -15.60 -9.58
N ASP A 230 -4.90 -14.55 -10.29
CA ASP A 230 -5.52 -14.69 -11.61
C ASP A 230 -4.49 -15.02 -12.70
N PRO A 231 -4.65 -16.18 -13.40
CA PRO A 231 -3.80 -16.57 -14.51
C PRO A 231 -3.86 -15.63 -15.72
N GLU A 232 -4.98 -14.94 -15.94
CA GLU A 232 -5.16 -14.00 -17.07
C GLU A 232 -4.43 -12.68 -16.82
N LEU A 233 -4.53 -12.13 -15.62
CA LEU A 233 -3.77 -10.93 -15.22
C LEU A 233 -2.28 -11.21 -15.23
N ARG A 234 -1.85 -12.41 -14.82
CA ARG A 234 -0.47 -12.85 -14.97
C ARG A 234 -0.02 -12.89 -16.43
N ARG A 235 -0.89 -13.27 -17.35
CA ARG A 235 -0.57 -13.28 -18.80
C ARG A 235 -0.46 -11.86 -19.35
N GLN A 236 -1.33 -10.94 -18.97
CA GLN A 236 -1.30 -9.53 -19.42
C GLN A 236 -0.13 -8.76 -18.83
N ALA A 237 0.22 -9.01 -17.57
CA ALA A 237 1.39 -8.45 -16.91
C ALA A 237 2.72 -9.04 -17.41
N ARG A 238 2.70 -10.20 -18.04
CA ARG A 238 3.88 -10.91 -18.54
C ARG A 238 4.69 -10.18 -19.62
N GLY A 239 4.16 -9.13 -20.26
CA GLY A 239 4.93 -8.34 -21.21
C GLY A 239 5.87 -7.36 -20.52
N ARG A 240 5.32 -6.37 -19.83
CA ARG A 240 6.08 -5.20 -19.34
C ARG A 240 6.56 -5.32 -17.89
N TYR A 241 5.79 -5.98 -17.03
CA TYR A 241 6.02 -5.99 -15.57
C TYR A 241 6.27 -7.38 -14.98
N ALA A 242 6.41 -8.40 -15.83
CA ALA A 242 6.69 -9.77 -15.37
C ALA A 242 7.96 -9.88 -14.52
N HIS A 243 8.95 -9.03 -14.80
CA HIS A 243 10.22 -8.97 -14.06
C HIS A 243 10.06 -8.44 -12.62
N MET A 244 8.92 -7.84 -12.31
CA MET A 244 8.62 -7.28 -10.97
C MET A 244 7.81 -8.23 -10.09
N MET A 245 7.43 -9.42 -10.60
CA MET A 245 6.48 -10.30 -9.94
C MET A 245 7.08 -11.66 -9.58
N GLY A 246 6.52 -12.22 -8.52
CA GLY A 246 6.81 -13.58 -8.10
C GLY A 246 8.08 -13.71 -7.26
N LYS A 247 8.35 -14.96 -6.90
CA LYS A 247 9.44 -15.35 -6.00
C LYS A 247 10.82 -14.89 -6.50
N ASP A 248 11.09 -15.13 -7.78
CA ASP A 248 12.40 -14.83 -8.34
C ASP A 248 12.67 -13.32 -8.42
N ALA A 249 11.65 -12.53 -8.74
CA ALA A 249 11.74 -11.06 -8.75
C ALA A 249 12.04 -10.51 -7.34
N TYR A 250 11.31 -10.99 -6.33
CA TYR A 250 11.54 -10.63 -4.95
C TYR A 250 12.96 -10.99 -4.47
N LEU A 251 13.41 -12.23 -4.71
CA LEU A 251 14.75 -12.67 -4.32
C LEU A 251 15.86 -11.85 -5.00
N LYS A 252 15.70 -11.55 -6.29
CA LYS A 252 16.63 -10.67 -7.02
C LYS A 252 16.67 -9.28 -6.42
N ALA A 253 15.51 -8.72 -6.08
CA ALA A 253 15.42 -7.41 -5.46
C ALA A 253 16.11 -7.39 -4.08
N MET A 254 15.85 -8.39 -3.21
CA MET A 254 16.53 -8.49 -1.91
C MET A 254 18.04 -8.68 -2.04
N ASN A 255 18.51 -9.47 -3.00
CA ASN A 255 19.94 -9.61 -3.29
C ASN A 255 20.55 -8.28 -3.76
N ARG A 256 19.83 -7.54 -4.62
CA ARG A 256 20.26 -6.21 -5.06
C ARG A 256 20.37 -5.23 -3.89
N LEU A 257 19.39 -5.22 -3.00
CA LEU A 257 19.45 -4.41 -1.77
C LEU A 257 20.66 -4.80 -0.92
N GLY A 258 20.93 -6.10 -0.80
CA GLY A 258 22.10 -6.62 -0.09
C GLY A 258 23.44 -6.15 -0.67
N GLU A 259 23.57 -6.12 -1.98
CA GLU A 259 24.75 -5.58 -2.66
C GLU A 259 24.93 -4.09 -2.36
N LEU A 260 23.86 -3.30 -2.56
CA LEU A 260 23.89 -1.85 -2.39
C LEU A 260 24.19 -1.40 -0.96
N THR A 261 23.62 -2.11 0.03
CA THR A 261 23.79 -1.77 1.44
C THR A 261 25.11 -2.28 2.02
N ARG A 262 25.55 -3.48 1.63
CA ARG A 262 26.82 -4.07 2.07
C ARG A 262 28.02 -3.24 1.61
N ALA A 263 28.00 -2.73 0.39
CA ALA A 263 29.06 -1.87 -0.14
C ALA A 263 29.29 -0.59 0.68
N ARG A 264 28.26 -0.20 1.47
CA ARG A 264 28.29 1.00 2.33
C ARG A 264 28.27 0.67 3.83
N GLY A 265 28.31 -0.61 4.19
CA GLY A 265 28.22 -1.05 5.59
C GLY A 265 26.89 -0.70 6.28
N ILE A 266 25.78 -0.62 5.51
CA ILE A 266 24.47 -0.22 6.02
C ILE A 266 23.70 -1.49 6.42
N PRO A 267 23.29 -1.66 7.70
CA PRO A 267 22.44 -2.76 8.11
C PRO A 267 21.03 -2.63 7.54
N VAL A 268 20.38 -3.78 7.36
CA VAL A 268 18.99 -3.86 6.90
C VAL A 268 18.16 -4.67 7.89
N ILE A 269 16.97 -4.18 8.24
CA ILE A 269 15.96 -4.90 9.01
C ILE A 269 14.80 -5.21 8.06
N ILE A 270 14.41 -6.49 7.95
CA ILE A 270 13.13 -6.89 7.38
C ILE A 270 12.14 -7.02 8.53
N LEU A 271 11.21 -6.07 8.63
CA LEU A 271 10.11 -6.09 9.59
C LEU A 271 8.95 -6.90 9.01
N SER A 272 8.38 -7.81 9.78
CA SER A 272 7.21 -8.60 9.40
C SER A 272 6.22 -8.73 10.55
N LEU A 273 4.94 -8.88 10.24
CA LEU A 273 3.92 -9.30 11.20
C LEU A 273 3.48 -10.73 10.86
N GLY A 274 4.14 -11.70 11.47
CA GLY A 274 3.92 -13.11 11.19
C GLY A 274 4.70 -13.58 9.96
N GLY A 275 5.79 -14.24 10.15
CA GLY A 275 6.58 -14.87 9.09
C GLY A 275 6.22 -16.34 8.87
N SER A 276 4.99 -16.75 9.16
CA SER A 276 4.51 -18.13 8.92
C SER A 276 3.98 -18.28 7.50
N GLY A 277 4.15 -19.47 6.93
CA GLY A 277 3.76 -19.77 5.55
C GLY A 277 4.91 -19.61 4.55
N GLU A 278 4.63 -20.00 3.29
CA GLU A 278 5.64 -20.04 2.23
C GLU A 278 6.31 -18.67 1.99
N GLN A 279 5.51 -17.61 1.93
CA GLN A 279 6.00 -16.26 1.66
C GLN A 279 6.86 -15.73 2.81
N GLY A 280 6.45 -15.91 4.06
CA GLY A 280 7.24 -15.50 5.22
C GLY A 280 8.54 -16.27 5.37
N ASN A 281 8.54 -17.56 5.05
CA ASN A 281 9.75 -18.38 5.02
C ASN A 281 10.72 -17.90 3.94
N LEU A 282 10.20 -17.50 2.79
CA LEU A 282 11.01 -16.96 1.71
C LEU A 282 11.66 -15.62 2.09
N ALA A 283 10.92 -14.74 2.77
CA ALA A 283 11.47 -13.49 3.28
C ALA A 283 12.57 -13.73 4.33
N ARG A 284 12.39 -14.72 5.23
CA ARG A 284 13.44 -15.14 6.18
C ARG A 284 14.68 -15.66 5.47
N GLN A 285 14.50 -16.49 4.44
CA GLN A 285 15.60 -17.01 3.64
C GLN A 285 16.35 -15.89 2.92
N ALA A 286 15.63 -14.94 2.31
CA ALA A 286 16.21 -13.77 1.68
C ALA A 286 17.00 -12.90 2.67
N ALA A 287 16.45 -12.70 3.87
CA ALA A 287 17.14 -12.00 4.95
C ALA A 287 18.45 -12.70 5.34
N ALA A 288 18.39 -14.00 5.61
CA ALA A 288 19.55 -14.78 6.01
C ALA A 288 20.64 -14.80 4.92
N ALA A 289 20.26 -14.97 3.65
CA ALA A 289 21.18 -14.98 2.52
C ALA A 289 21.93 -13.65 2.33
N ASN A 290 21.31 -12.53 2.74
CA ASN A 290 21.90 -11.20 2.58
C ASN A 290 22.49 -10.60 3.88
N GLY A 291 22.41 -11.33 4.99
CA GLY A 291 22.89 -10.85 6.30
C GLY A 291 21.98 -9.77 6.89
N PHE A 292 20.70 -9.76 6.52
CA PHE A 292 19.70 -8.84 7.08
C PHE A 292 19.16 -9.38 8.39
N THR A 293 18.73 -8.48 9.27
CA THR A 293 18.00 -8.85 10.48
C THR A 293 16.53 -9.06 10.15
N PHE A 294 16.00 -10.27 10.33
CA PHE A 294 14.57 -10.52 10.23
C PHE A 294 13.92 -10.27 11.59
N LEU A 295 13.01 -9.29 11.67
CA LEU A 295 12.34 -8.86 12.89
C LEU A 295 10.84 -9.17 12.80
N ASP A 296 10.42 -10.22 13.53
CA ASP A 296 9.01 -10.58 13.64
C ASP A 296 8.34 -9.78 14.76
N ALA A 297 7.36 -8.96 14.42
CA ALA A 297 6.61 -8.17 15.38
C ALA A 297 5.51 -8.96 16.11
N SER A 298 5.12 -10.15 15.62
CA SER A 298 4.01 -10.93 16.18
C SER A 298 4.10 -11.18 17.69
N PRO A 299 5.28 -11.50 18.28
CA PRO A 299 5.38 -11.73 19.72
C PRO A 299 4.94 -10.53 20.56
N ARG A 300 5.16 -9.29 20.07
CA ARG A 300 4.71 -8.08 20.78
C ARG A 300 3.20 -7.91 20.72
N PHE A 301 2.60 -8.21 19.57
CA PHE A 301 1.15 -8.16 19.40
C PHE A 301 0.43 -9.21 20.26
N TYR A 302 0.92 -10.45 20.29
CA TYR A 302 0.39 -11.49 21.19
C TYR A 302 0.54 -11.10 22.65
N ARG A 303 1.68 -10.56 23.05
CA ARG A 303 1.89 -10.06 24.41
C ARG A 303 0.87 -9.00 24.79
N TYR A 304 0.53 -8.09 23.88
CA TYR A 304 -0.51 -7.10 24.11
C TYR A 304 -1.86 -7.75 24.41
N LEU A 305 -2.28 -8.77 23.63
CA LEU A 305 -3.53 -9.50 23.90
C LEU A 305 -3.51 -10.14 25.31
N VAL A 306 -2.39 -10.74 25.70
CA VAL A 306 -2.24 -11.35 27.02
C VAL A 306 -2.31 -10.28 28.12
N GLU A 307 -1.61 -9.16 27.98
CA GLU A 307 -1.63 -8.02 28.92
C GLU A 307 -3.04 -7.46 29.11
N GLN A 308 -3.82 -7.41 28.01
CA GLN A 308 -5.22 -6.96 28.03
C GLN A 308 -6.22 -8.06 28.39
N ARG A 309 -5.77 -9.27 28.71
CA ARG A 309 -6.64 -10.45 28.98
C ARG A 309 -7.63 -10.77 27.85
N MET A 310 -7.22 -10.51 26.62
CA MET A 310 -8.01 -10.78 25.42
C MET A 310 -7.76 -12.19 24.90
N ARG A 311 -8.74 -12.77 24.21
CA ARG A 311 -8.58 -14.05 23.54
C ARG A 311 -7.65 -13.91 22.33
N ASP A 312 -6.88 -14.96 22.06
CA ASP A 312 -6.07 -15.08 20.86
C ASP A 312 -6.87 -15.81 19.78
N ASP A 313 -7.78 -15.07 19.14
CA ASP A 313 -8.52 -15.56 17.99
C ASP A 313 -8.54 -14.49 16.87
N ARG A 314 -8.92 -14.93 15.65
CA ARG A 314 -8.87 -14.09 14.45
C ARG A 314 -9.77 -12.86 14.53
N GLU A 315 -10.91 -12.95 15.19
CA GLU A 315 -11.86 -11.84 15.31
C GLU A 315 -11.34 -10.78 16.27
N VAL A 316 -10.85 -11.19 17.44
CA VAL A 316 -10.19 -10.31 18.42
C VAL A 316 -8.97 -9.64 17.79
N TRP A 317 -8.14 -10.41 17.07
CA TRP A 317 -6.99 -9.87 16.38
C TRP A 317 -7.38 -8.77 15.38
N ARG A 318 -8.39 -9.02 14.54
CA ARG A 318 -8.85 -8.04 13.54
C ARG A 318 -9.46 -6.79 14.18
N SER A 319 -10.34 -6.96 15.15
CA SER A 319 -11.00 -5.82 15.82
C SER A 319 -10.02 -4.98 16.63
N THR A 320 -8.94 -5.57 17.16
CA THR A 320 -7.95 -4.88 17.99
C THR A 320 -6.91 -4.13 17.15
N PHE A 321 -6.40 -4.74 16.07
CA PHE A 321 -5.21 -4.24 15.38
C PHE A 321 -5.46 -3.73 13.95
N ARG A 322 -6.68 -3.87 13.43
CA ARG A 322 -7.02 -3.47 12.07
C ARG A 322 -8.05 -2.35 12.05
N ILE A 323 -8.01 -1.57 11.00
CA ILE A 323 -9.05 -0.58 10.71
C ILE A 323 -10.35 -1.33 10.39
N PRO A 324 -11.50 -0.96 10.98
CA PRO A 324 -12.78 -1.60 10.69
C PRO A 324 -13.07 -1.63 9.18
N HIS A 325 -13.50 -2.79 8.67
CA HIS A 325 -13.82 -3.03 7.26
C HIS A 325 -12.67 -2.83 6.27
N ASP A 326 -11.46 -2.56 6.80
CA ASP A 326 -10.27 -2.31 5.98
C ASP A 326 -9.15 -3.26 6.29
N GLY A 327 -8.48 -3.98 6.11
CA GLY A 327 -7.45 -4.94 6.57
C GLY A 327 -6.12 -4.29 6.99
N HIS A 328 -5.97 -2.96 6.88
CA HIS A 328 -4.73 -2.26 7.23
C HIS A 328 -4.56 -2.09 8.76
N PRO A 329 -3.33 -1.95 9.24
CA PRO A 329 -3.05 -1.70 10.64
C PRO A 329 -3.71 -0.40 11.13
N ASN A 330 -4.33 -0.44 12.29
CA ASN A 330 -4.83 0.76 12.96
C ASN A 330 -3.71 1.44 13.79
N ARG A 331 -4.03 2.57 14.42
CA ARG A 331 -3.10 3.34 15.25
C ARG A 331 -2.37 2.47 16.29
N LEU A 332 -3.10 1.61 17.01
CA LEU A 332 -2.50 0.73 18.02
C LEU A 332 -1.45 -0.20 17.40
N ALA A 333 -1.75 -0.80 16.27
CA ALA A 333 -0.78 -1.65 15.57
C ALA A 333 0.47 -0.86 15.17
N HIS A 334 0.32 0.39 14.73
CA HIS A 334 1.46 1.27 14.44
C HIS A 334 2.29 1.58 15.71
N GLU A 335 1.66 1.80 16.85
CA GLU A 335 2.38 1.97 18.13
C GLU A 335 3.21 0.73 18.49
N LEU A 336 2.64 -0.48 18.31
CA LEU A 336 3.34 -1.73 18.58
C LEU A 336 4.52 -1.99 17.61
N TYR A 337 4.37 -1.67 16.33
CA TYR A 337 5.49 -1.73 15.37
C TYR A 337 6.63 -0.81 15.78
N ALA A 338 6.31 0.43 16.19
CA ALA A 338 7.32 1.37 16.65
C ALA A 338 8.07 0.87 17.89
N GLU A 339 7.37 0.24 18.84
CA GLU A 339 7.99 -0.38 20.03
C GLU A 339 8.96 -1.50 19.67
N VAL A 340 8.57 -2.38 18.74
CA VAL A 340 9.42 -3.50 18.31
C VAL A 340 10.71 -2.99 17.65
N LEU A 341 10.61 -1.94 16.84
CA LEU A 341 11.76 -1.36 16.15
C LEU A 341 12.68 -0.58 17.09
N GLU A 342 12.13 0.14 18.05
CA GLU A 342 12.89 1.06 18.91
C GLU A 342 14.05 0.36 19.63
N GLY A 343 13.79 -0.77 20.28
CA GLY A 343 14.82 -1.51 21.02
C GLY A 343 15.97 -1.99 20.13
N THR A 344 15.63 -2.53 18.97
CA THR A 344 16.62 -3.01 17.99
C THR A 344 17.48 -1.86 17.45
N ILE A 345 16.85 -0.73 17.13
CA ILE A 345 17.54 0.42 16.54
C ILE A 345 18.46 1.11 17.53
N ARG A 346 18.04 1.28 18.79
CA ARG A 346 18.90 1.85 19.83
C ARG A 346 20.19 1.02 20.00
N SER A 347 20.04 -0.31 20.07
CA SER A 347 21.20 -1.21 20.16
C SER A 347 22.13 -1.14 18.94
N LEU A 348 21.59 -0.94 17.73
CA LEU A 348 22.40 -0.75 16.52
C LEU A 348 23.10 0.61 16.50
N ALA A 349 22.43 1.66 16.94
CA ALA A 349 22.97 2.99 16.99
C ALA A 349 24.11 3.13 18.01
N GLU A 350 24.01 2.48 19.17
CA GLU A 350 25.05 2.46 20.21
C GLU A 350 26.37 1.79 19.78
N ARG A 351 26.28 0.79 18.89
CA ARG A 351 27.45 0.05 18.36
C ARG A 351 28.22 0.84 17.30
N ARG A 352 27.65 1.89 16.73
CA ARG A 352 28.30 2.78 15.79
C ARG A 352 28.91 3.95 16.59
N THR A 353 30.20 3.88 16.87
CA THR A 353 30.97 5.02 17.36
C THR A 353 31.00 6.09 16.28
N TRP A 354 30.44 7.26 16.60
CA TRP A 354 30.35 8.45 15.77
C TRP A 354 31.64 9.26 15.80
#